data_e3ed6a4e119b54edb0d04b9426678715
#
_entry.id   e3ed6a4e119b54edb0d04b9426678715
#
_cell.length_a   1.000
_cell.length_b   1.000
_cell.length_c   1.000
_cell.angle_alpha   90.00
_cell.angle_beta   90.00
_cell.angle_gamma   90.00
#
_symmetry.space_group_name_H-M   'P 1'
#
loop_
_entity.id
_entity.type
_entity.pdbx_description
1 polymer ?
#
loop_
_entity_poly.entity_id
_entity_poly.type
_entity_poly.pdbx_seq_one_letter_code
_entity_poly.pdbx_strand_id
1 'polypeptide(L)'
;RLLEAIRTLNMEKEVRFYQASTSEMFGQSPPPQSEETLFQPRSPYAAAKLYSYWITRNYREAYNLFACNGILFNHESPLRGETFVTRKITMAIADIYHGKKKKFWIGNLDAKRDWGHAKDYVEGMWKIINYRKPEDFVLATGKSFSVRDFCEIAFKEIGINLKWKGRGLREKGYNRKNNKVLIEVDKRYFRPTEVDFLQGNASKAKRLLKWKPKIEFHDLVSEMVKNDIDNFKNQ
;
A
#
# COMPACT_ATOMS: atom_id res chain seq x y z
N ARG A 1 10.26 18.80 -14.19
CA ARG A 1 11.56 19.50 -13.94
C ARG A 1 12.73 18.51 -13.98
N LEU A 2 12.75 17.42 -13.22
CA LEU A 2 13.87 16.46 -13.21
C LEU A 2 14.14 15.85 -14.59
N LEU A 3 13.12 15.37 -15.28
CA LEU A 3 13.25 14.82 -16.63
C LEU A 3 13.80 15.86 -17.62
N GLU A 4 13.31 17.10 -17.53
CA GLU A 4 13.82 18.20 -18.36
C GLU A 4 15.27 18.57 -18.02
N ALA A 5 15.65 18.51 -16.76
CA ALA A 5 17.04 18.74 -16.36
C ALA A 5 17.99 17.69 -16.97
N ILE A 6 17.61 16.42 -16.95
CA ILE A 6 18.39 15.34 -17.59
C ILE A 6 18.60 15.65 -19.08
N ARG A 7 17.54 16.04 -19.78
CA ARG A 7 17.58 16.40 -21.20
C ARG A 7 18.45 17.64 -21.47
N THR A 8 18.23 18.72 -20.71
CA THR A 8 18.97 19.97 -20.90
C THR A 8 20.47 19.82 -20.65
N LEU A 9 20.85 18.90 -19.75
CA LEU A 9 22.24 18.60 -19.43
C LEU A 9 22.84 17.52 -20.34
N ASN A 10 22.10 17.01 -21.34
CA ASN A 10 22.50 15.94 -22.26
C ASN A 10 22.95 14.64 -21.53
N MET A 11 22.26 14.31 -20.43
CA MET A 11 22.58 13.16 -19.57
C MET A 11 21.71 11.91 -19.88
N GLU A 12 21.02 11.86 -21.01
CA GLU A 12 20.07 10.81 -21.37
C GLU A 12 20.70 9.42 -21.41
N LYS A 13 21.99 9.33 -21.75
CA LYS A 13 22.75 8.07 -21.82
C LYS A 13 23.33 7.63 -20.48
N GLU A 14 23.41 8.54 -19.51
CA GLU A 14 24.08 8.32 -18.23
C GLU A 14 23.08 8.07 -17.09
N VAL A 15 21.92 8.75 -17.13
CA VAL A 15 20.94 8.75 -16.05
C VAL A 15 19.81 7.78 -16.33
N ARG A 16 19.52 6.93 -15.36
CA ARG A 16 18.29 6.12 -15.33
C ARG A 16 17.30 6.75 -14.36
N PHE A 17 16.09 7.01 -14.84
CA PHE A 17 15.05 7.65 -14.06
C PHE A 17 13.95 6.64 -13.69
N TYR A 18 13.65 6.54 -12.40
CA TYR A 18 12.56 5.73 -11.88
C TYR A 18 11.45 6.63 -11.32
N GLN A 19 10.24 6.51 -11.84
CA GLN A 19 9.05 7.16 -11.32
C GLN A 19 8.30 6.20 -10.40
N ALA A 20 8.18 6.57 -9.13
CA ALA A 20 7.30 5.89 -8.20
C ALA A 20 5.85 6.22 -8.55
N SER A 21 5.23 5.32 -9.26
CA SER A 21 3.80 5.35 -9.59
C SER A 21 2.99 4.54 -8.57
N THR A 22 1.67 4.49 -8.69
CA THR A 22 0.80 3.95 -7.64
C THR A 22 -0.40 3.21 -8.21
N SER A 23 -0.87 2.18 -7.52
CA SER A 23 -2.14 1.49 -7.81
C SER A 23 -3.37 2.41 -7.70
N GLU A 24 -3.29 3.53 -6.97
CA GLU A 24 -4.37 4.50 -6.87
C GLU A 24 -4.77 5.12 -8.22
N MET A 25 -3.87 5.08 -9.22
CA MET A 25 -4.17 5.51 -10.59
C MET A 25 -5.25 4.66 -11.24
N PHE A 26 -5.34 3.36 -10.89
CA PHE A 26 -6.39 2.47 -11.41
C PHE A 26 -7.78 2.85 -10.89
N GLY A 27 -7.86 3.35 -9.66
CA GLY A 27 -9.12 3.85 -9.08
C GLY A 27 -10.23 2.82 -9.12
N GLN A 28 -11.24 3.04 -9.96
CA GLN A 28 -12.41 2.15 -10.10
C GLN A 28 -12.27 1.06 -11.17
N SER A 29 -11.14 0.97 -11.84
CA SER A 29 -10.93 -0.09 -12.82
C SER A 29 -11.00 -1.47 -12.16
N PRO A 30 -11.68 -2.45 -12.79
CA PRO A 30 -11.88 -3.75 -12.18
C PRO A 30 -10.56 -4.49 -11.93
N PRO A 31 -10.42 -5.18 -10.80
CA PRO A 31 -9.26 -6.04 -10.52
C PRO A 31 -9.35 -7.37 -11.30
N PRO A 32 -8.21 -8.10 -11.48
CA PRO A 32 -6.86 -7.68 -11.10
C PRO A 32 -6.28 -6.67 -12.10
N GLN A 33 -5.67 -5.58 -11.57
CA GLN A 33 -5.11 -4.52 -12.41
C GLN A 33 -3.66 -4.86 -12.83
N SER A 34 -3.37 -4.60 -14.11
CA SER A 34 -2.06 -4.81 -14.73
C SER A 34 -1.61 -3.56 -15.49
N GLU A 35 -0.46 -3.64 -16.15
CA GLU A 35 0.07 -2.56 -17.00
C GLU A 35 -0.85 -2.19 -18.16
N GLU A 36 -1.77 -3.08 -18.56
CA GLU A 36 -2.73 -2.90 -19.65
C GLU A 36 -4.07 -2.33 -19.16
N THR A 37 -4.28 -2.24 -17.85
CA THR A 37 -5.54 -1.77 -17.28
C THR A 37 -5.66 -0.24 -17.41
N LEU A 38 -6.80 0.24 -17.88
CA LEU A 38 -7.07 1.67 -17.98
C LEU A 38 -7.07 2.35 -16.61
N PHE A 39 -6.51 3.53 -16.55
CA PHE A 39 -6.50 4.33 -15.34
C PHE A 39 -7.80 5.12 -15.16
N GLN A 40 -8.35 5.09 -13.95
CA GLN A 40 -9.57 5.81 -13.55
C GLN A 40 -9.38 6.47 -12.18
N PRO A 41 -8.48 7.47 -12.04
CA PRO A 41 -8.11 8.05 -10.76
C PRO A 41 -9.31 8.62 -10.00
N ARG A 42 -9.35 8.45 -8.68
CA ARG A 42 -10.46 8.88 -7.80
C ARG A 42 -10.02 9.86 -6.72
N SER A 43 -8.83 10.43 -6.84
CA SER A 43 -8.32 11.42 -5.89
C SER A 43 -7.36 12.41 -6.59
N PRO A 44 -7.18 13.63 -6.05
CA PRO A 44 -6.16 14.57 -6.55
C PRO A 44 -4.75 13.95 -6.54
N TYR A 45 -4.43 13.14 -5.53
CA TYR A 45 -3.18 12.39 -5.47
C TYR A 45 -3.04 11.44 -6.66
N ALA A 46 -4.05 10.63 -6.93
CA ALA A 46 -4.03 9.68 -8.06
C ALA A 46 -3.92 10.41 -9.41
N ALA A 47 -4.61 11.54 -9.60
CA ALA A 47 -4.52 12.37 -10.79
C ALA A 47 -3.10 12.95 -10.98
N ALA A 48 -2.47 13.44 -9.93
CA ALA A 48 -1.09 13.95 -9.97
C ALA A 48 -0.08 12.83 -10.30
N LYS A 49 -0.27 11.64 -9.74
CA LYS A 49 0.56 10.46 -10.04
C LYS A 49 0.34 9.98 -11.48
N LEU A 50 -0.88 10.07 -12.00
CA LEU A 50 -1.18 9.75 -13.40
C LEU A 50 -0.50 10.72 -14.37
N TYR A 51 -0.48 12.02 -14.05
CA TYR A 51 0.32 12.98 -14.81
C TYR A 51 1.81 12.58 -14.79
N SER A 52 2.35 12.25 -13.62
CA SER A 52 3.76 11.85 -13.48
C SER A 52 4.08 10.57 -14.27
N TYR A 53 3.16 9.61 -14.31
CA TYR A 53 3.27 8.40 -15.13
C TYR A 53 3.39 8.73 -16.61
N TRP A 54 2.46 9.53 -17.13
CA TRP A 54 2.42 9.86 -18.55
C TRP A 54 3.57 10.75 -19.00
N ILE A 55 4.00 11.72 -18.18
CA ILE A 55 5.14 12.56 -18.54
C ILE A 55 6.45 11.74 -18.55
N THR A 56 6.60 10.77 -17.65
CA THR A 56 7.74 9.84 -17.66
C THR A 56 7.77 9.00 -18.93
N ARG A 57 6.64 8.47 -19.33
CA ARG A 57 6.49 7.71 -20.59
C ARG A 57 6.76 8.59 -21.81
N ASN A 58 6.24 9.81 -21.82
CA ASN A 58 6.46 10.77 -22.92
C ASN A 58 7.97 11.07 -23.10
N TYR A 59 8.70 11.36 -22.02
CA TYR A 59 10.14 11.62 -22.12
C TYR A 59 10.93 10.39 -22.56
N ARG A 60 10.52 9.20 -22.16
CA ARG A 60 11.12 7.96 -22.65
C ARG A 60 10.96 7.82 -24.16
N GLU A 61 9.75 8.04 -24.67
CA GLU A 61 9.40 7.85 -26.08
C GLU A 61 9.94 8.97 -26.99
N ALA A 62 9.88 10.22 -26.53
CA ALA A 62 10.28 11.39 -27.33
C ALA A 62 11.79 11.66 -27.32
N TYR A 63 12.48 11.37 -26.22
CA TYR A 63 13.88 11.76 -26.02
C TYR A 63 14.80 10.59 -25.72
N ASN A 64 14.34 9.35 -25.86
CA ASN A 64 15.11 8.14 -25.57
C ASN A 64 15.73 8.08 -24.15
N LEU A 65 15.10 8.75 -23.17
CA LEU A 65 15.51 8.64 -21.78
C LEU A 65 15.30 7.22 -21.27
N PHE A 66 16.23 6.71 -20.49
CA PHE A 66 15.96 5.53 -19.68
C PHE A 66 15.05 5.94 -18.51
N ALA A 67 13.74 6.02 -18.77
CA ALA A 67 12.73 6.42 -17.80
C ALA A 67 11.66 5.32 -17.68
N CYS A 68 11.43 4.83 -16.46
CA CYS A 68 10.52 3.74 -16.18
C CYS A 68 9.57 4.07 -15.04
N ASN A 69 8.38 3.44 -15.05
CA ASN A 69 7.40 3.54 -13.96
C ASN A 69 7.32 2.21 -13.19
N GLY A 70 7.38 2.29 -11.86
CA GLY A 70 6.94 1.21 -11.01
C GLY A 70 5.53 1.51 -10.49
N ILE A 71 4.52 0.77 -10.95
CA ILE A 71 3.13 0.90 -10.49
C ILE A 71 2.97 0.03 -9.25
N LEU A 72 3.18 0.65 -8.09
CA LEU A 72 3.25 -0.08 -6.83
C LEU A 72 1.89 -0.15 -6.16
N PHE A 73 1.53 -1.36 -5.75
CA PHE A 73 0.43 -1.58 -4.82
C PHE A 73 0.88 -1.25 -3.40
N ASN A 74 -0.03 -1.34 -2.43
CA ASN A 74 0.26 -0.91 -1.07
C ASN A 74 1.42 -1.73 -0.49
N HIS A 75 2.45 -1.05 -0.03
CA HIS A 75 3.62 -1.68 0.57
C HIS A 75 3.91 -1.06 1.92
N GLU A 76 3.99 -1.92 2.91
CA GLU A 76 3.99 -1.57 4.31
C GLU A 76 5.25 -2.09 5.00
N SER A 77 5.55 -1.51 6.15
CA SER A 77 6.61 -1.96 7.06
C SER A 77 6.46 -1.26 8.41
N PRO A 78 7.26 -1.60 9.42
CA PRO A 78 7.34 -0.84 10.66
C PRO A 78 7.68 0.65 10.47
N LEU A 79 8.26 1.03 9.33
CA LEU A 79 8.61 2.41 8.98
C LEU A 79 7.47 3.15 8.23
N ARG A 80 6.30 2.54 8.09
CA ARG A 80 5.15 3.20 7.44
C ARG A 80 4.76 4.46 8.21
N GLY A 81 4.41 5.53 7.48
CA GLY A 81 3.94 6.77 8.11
C GLY A 81 2.70 6.55 8.97
N GLU A 82 2.62 7.19 10.13
CA GLU A 82 1.61 6.97 11.18
C GLU A 82 0.18 7.32 10.77
N THR A 83 0.01 8.17 9.75
CA THR A 83 -1.30 8.57 9.22
C THR A 83 -1.96 7.49 8.35
N PHE A 84 -1.20 6.47 7.92
CA PHE A 84 -1.73 5.38 7.10
C PHE A 84 -2.47 4.35 7.95
N VAL A 85 -3.52 3.76 7.37
CA VAL A 85 -4.45 2.87 8.08
C VAL A 85 -3.76 1.70 8.77
N THR A 86 -2.81 1.05 8.12
CA THR A 86 -2.06 -0.08 8.65
C THR A 86 -1.26 0.30 9.90
N ARG A 87 -0.48 1.37 9.83
CA ARG A 87 0.31 1.86 10.96
C ARG A 87 -0.57 2.40 12.08
N LYS A 88 -1.65 3.09 11.74
CA LYS A 88 -2.65 3.54 12.72
C LYS A 88 -3.23 2.37 13.53
N ILE A 89 -3.48 1.22 12.88
CA ILE A 89 -3.98 0.03 13.56
C ILE A 89 -2.91 -0.53 14.50
N THR A 90 -1.69 -0.74 14.02
CA THR A 90 -0.63 -1.36 14.81
C THR A 90 -0.21 -0.52 16.02
N MET A 91 -0.12 0.80 15.87
CA MET A 91 0.10 1.73 16.98
C MET A 91 -1.04 1.72 17.99
N ALA A 92 -2.30 1.70 17.52
CA ALA A 92 -3.45 1.64 18.43
C ALA A 92 -3.49 0.32 19.21
N ILE A 93 -3.05 -0.78 18.62
CA ILE A 93 -2.93 -2.08 19.28
C ILE A 93 -1.82 -2.05 20.34
N ALA A 94 -0.68 -1.41 20.04
CA ALA A 94 0.38 -1.19 21.02
C ALA A 94 -0.11 -0.35 22.20
N ASP A 95 -0.86 0.75 21.95
CA ASP A 95 -1.51 1.55 22.99
C ASP A 95 -2.48 0.74 23.86
N ILE A 96 -3.24 -0.17 23.25
CA ILE A 96 -4.17 -1.06 23.98
C ILE A 96 -3.40 -2.10 24.80
N TYR A 97 -2.36 -2.69 24.23
CA TYR A 97 -1.51 -3.67 24.90
C TYR A 97 -0.86 -3.11 26.16
N HIS A 98 -0.36 -1.86 26.09
CA HIS A 98 0.26 -1.17 27.22
C HIS A 98 -0.76 -0.44 28.12
N GLY A 99 -2.07 -0.58 27.88
CA GLY A 99 -3.12 0.00 28.71
C GLY A 99 -3.34 1.52 28.55
N LYS A 100 -2.66 2.17 27.60
CA LYS A 100 -2.79 3.61 27.32
C LYS A 100 -4.14 3.96 26.69
N LYS A 101 -4.69 3.06 25.84
CA LYS A 101 -6.02 3.21 25.24
C LYS A 101 -6.90 1.99 25.53
N LYS A 102 -8.22 2.23 25.53
CA LYS A 102 -9.21 1.16 25.67
C LYS A 102 -9.77 0.70 24.31
N LYS A 103 -9.79 1.57 23.33
CA LYS A 103 -10.30 1.36 21.96
C LYS A 103 -9.74 2.40 21.00
N PHE A 104 -9.95 2.17 19.70
CA PHE A 104 -9.66 3.16 18.65
C PHE A 104 -10.78 3.23 17.60
N TRP A 105 -10.70 4.24 16.72
CA TRP A 105 -11.67 4.50 15.67
C TRP A 105 -11.03 4.31 14.29
N ILE A 106 -11.81 3.75 13.37
CA ILE A 106 -11.37 3.45 12.01
C ILE A 106 -12.49 3.78 11.00
N GLY A 107 -12.13 3.87 9.71
CA GLY A 107 -13.10 4.08 8.62
C GLY A 107 -13.69 2.77 8.11
N ASN A 108 -13.71 2.64 6.77
CA ASN A 108 -14.26 1.50 6.07
C ASN A 108 -13.47 0.20 6.35
N LEU A 109 -14.12 -0.73 7.05
CA LEU A 109 -13.54 -2.04 7.38
C LEU A 109 -13.50 -3.00 6.18
N ASP A 110 -14.34 -2.77 5.18
CA ASP A 110 -14.52 -3.70 4.06
C ASP A 110 -13.66 -3.33 2.84
N ALA A 111 -12.99 -2.16 2.87
CA ALA A 111 -12.06 -1.77 1.83
C ALA A 111 -10.92 -2.78 1.71
N LYS A 112 -10.69 -3.30 0.49
CA LYS A 112 -9.69 -4.34 0.21
C LYS A 112 -8.47 -3.74 -0.48
N ARG A 113 -7.29 -4.12 -0.02
CA ARG A 113 -6.01 -3.71 -0.59
C ARG A 113 -5.08 -4.90 -0.78
N ASP A 114 -4.28 -4.83 -1.81
CA ASP A 114 -3.15 -5.72 -2.02
C ASP A 114 -1.97 -5.13 -1.24
N TRP A 115 -1.71 -5.70 -0.06
CA TRP A 115 -0.63 -5.27 0.82
C TRP A 115 0.57 -6.21 0.71
N GLY A 116 1.73 -5.66 0.46
CA GLY A 116 3.00 -6.37 0.50
C GLY A 116 4.02 -5.69 1.41
N HIS A 117 5.17 -6.32 1.59
CA HIS A 117 6.22 -5.77 2.44
C HIS A 117 7.16 -4.85 1.65
N ALA A 118 7.49 -3.69 2.21
CA ALA A 118 8.34 -2.68 1.55
C ALA A 118 9.70 -3.22 1.09
N LYS A 119 10.32 -4.16 1.82
CA LYS A 119 11.58 -4.81 1.41
C LYS A 119 11.47 -5.49 0.03
N ASP A 120 10.38 -6.21 -0.21
CA ASP A 120 10.15 -6.86 -1.51
C ASP A 120 9.97 -5.83 -2.63
N TYR A 121 9.26 -4.74 -2.33
CA TYR A 121 9.01 -3.68 -3.31
C TYR A 121 10.28 -2.91 -3.66
N VAL A 122 11.16 -2.63 -2.70
CA VAL A 122 12.47 -1.99 -2.96
C VAL A 122 13.33 -2.88 -3.86
N GLU A 123 13.35 -4.21 -3.64
CA GLU A 123 14.00 -5.15 -4.57
C GLU A 123 13.40 -5.04 -5.97
N GLY A 124 12.08 -4.92 -6.07
CA GLY A 124 11.38 -4.72 -7.34
C GLY A 124 11.75 -3.41 -8.03
N MET A 125 11.80 -2.29 -7.30
CA MET A 125 12.23 -0.99 -7.82
C MET A 125 13.65 -1.07 -8.40
N TRP A 126 14.56 -1.71 -7.68
CA TRP A 126 15.93 -1.92 -8.12
C TRP A 126 15.99 -2.75 -9.41
N LYS A 127 15.23 -3.82 -9.51
CA LYS A 127 15.15 -4.64 -10.72
C LYS A 127 14.56 -3.89 -11.91
N ILE A 128 13.56 -3.02 -11.69
CA ILE A 128 12.95 -2.19 -12.75
C ILE A 128 13.98 -1.23 -13.34
N ILE A 129 14.67 -0.45 -12.50
CA ILE A 129 15.62 0.55 -12.99
C ILE A 129 16.87 -0.08 -13.62
N ASN A 130 17.20 -1.33 -13.25
CA ASN A 130 18.31 -2.08 -13.82
C ASN A 130 17.90 -3.06 -14.93
N TYR A 131 16.63 -3.02 -15.35
CA TYR A 131 16.23 -3.85 -16.47
C TYR A 131 16.89 -3.39 -17.78
N ARG A 132 17.01 -4.30 -18.75
CA ARG A 132 17.72 -4.05 -20.02
C ARG A 132 17.17 -2.91 -20.86
N LYS A 133 15.89 -2.58 -20.70
CA LYS A 133 15.21 -1.50 -21.42
C LYS A 133 14.19 -0.80 -20.50
N PRO A 134 13.90 0.49 -20.72
CA PRO A 134 12.93 1.21 -19.89
C PRO A 134 11.52 0.72 -20.19
N GLU A 135 10.88 0.13 -19.19
CA GLU A 135 9.48 -0.34 -19.24
C GLU A 135 8.76 -0.03 -17.93
N ASP A 136 7.44 -0.14 -17.97
CA ASP A 136 6.58 0.03 -16.83
C ASP A 136 6.20 -1.33 -16.25
N PHE A 137 6.18 -1.46 -14.93
CA PHE A 137 5.89 -2.71 -14.22
C PHE A 137 4.95 -2.49 -13.05
N VAL A 138 3.97 -3.38 -12.92
CA VAL A 138 3.18 -3.53 -11.70
C VAL A 138 3.95 -4.36 -10.68
N LEU A 139 4.04 -3.87 -9.45
CA LEU A 139 4.49 -4.63 -8.29
C LEU A 139 3.32 -4.82 -7.33
N ALA A 140 2.94 -6.07 -7.08
CA ALA A 140 1.80 -6.46 -6.28
C ALA A 140 1.98 -7.88 -5.76
N THR A 141 1.27 -8.22 -4.67
CA THR A 141 1.29 -9.60 -4.16
C THR A 141 0.32 -10.51 -4.92
N GLY A 142 -0.70 -9.92 -5.56
CA GLY A 142 -1.80 -10.64 -6.20
C GLY A 142 -2.86 -11.16 -5.22
N LYS A 143 -2.71 -10.83 -3.94
CA LYS A 143 -3.67 -11.17 -2.87
C LYS A 143 -4.20 -9.87 -2.28
N SER A 144 -5.50 -9.81 -1.98
CA SER A 144 -6.07 -8.65 -1.31
C SER A 144 -6.74 -9.05 -0.01
N PHE A 145 -6.62 -8.17 0.98
CA PHE A 145 -7.18 -8.33 2.31
C PHE A 145 -7.99 -7.09 2.66
N SER A 146 -9.03 -7.27 3.47
CA SER A 146 -9.80 -6.15 3.99
C SER A 146 -9.08 -5.50 5.19
N VAL A 147 -9.47 -4.28 5.51
CA VAL A 147 -9.03 -3.61 6.75
C VAL A 147 -9.47 -4.43 7.97
N ARG A 148 -10.61 -5.12 7.88
CA ARG A 148 -11.10 -6.07 8.90
C ARG A 148 -10.12 -7.21 9.11
N ASP A 149 -9.67 -7.88 8.03
CA ASP A 149 -8.70 -8.97 8.11
C ASP A 149 -7.40 -8.51 8.76
N PHE A 150 -6.93 -7.31 8.40
CA PHE A 150 -5.74 -6.70 9.03
C PHE A 150 -5.94 -6.55 10.55
N CYS A 151 -7.09 -6.00 10.99
CA CYS A 151 -7.39 -5.86 12.41
C CYS A 151 -7.43 -7.21 13.13
N GLU A 152 -8.08 -8.23 12.54
CA GLU A 152 -8.20 -9.56 13.14
C GLU A 152 -6.84 -10.23 13.35
N ILE A 153 -5.97 -10.16 12.33
CA ILE A 153 -4.61 -10.70 12.40
C ILE A 153 -3.80 -9.95 13.44
N ALA A 154 -3.84 -8.61 13.40
CA ALA A 154 -3.06 -7.76 14.29
C ALA A 154 -3.46 -7.94 15.77
N PHE A 155 -4.75 -8.09 16.08
CA PHE A 155 -5.19 -8.38 17.46
C PHE A 155 -4.82 -9.79 17.95
N LYS A 156 -4.71 -10.77 17.04
CA LYS A 156 -4.23 -12.11 17.41
C LYS A 156 -2.78 -12.08 17.93
N GLU A 157 -1.95 -11.17 17.44
CA GLU A 157 -0.56 -11.02 17.92
C GLU A 157 -0.47 -10.68 19.42
N ILE A 158 -1.52 -10.07 19.97
CA ILE A 158 -1.62 -9.77 21.42
C ILE A 158 -2.61 -10.71 22.15
N GLY A 159 -2.90 -11.88 21.58
CA GLY A 159 -3.76 -12.90 22.18
C GLY A 159 -5.26 -12.56 22.22
N ILE A 160 -5.71 -11.59 21.43
CA ILE A 160 -7.11 -11.15 21.38
C ILE A 160 -7.77 -11.63 20.10
N ASN A 161 -8.86 -12.42 20.23
CA ASN A 161 -9.74 -12.74 19.13
C ASN A 161 -10.88 -11.73 19.06
N LEU A 162 -11.06 -11.11 17.88
CA LEU A 162 -12.15 -10.18 17.64
C LEU A 162 -13.46 -10.91 17.31
N LYS A 163 -14.57 -10.26 17.61
CA LYS A 163 -15.89 -10.52 17.04
C LYS A 163 -16.55 -9.20 16.66
N TRP A 164 -17.32 -9.22 15.59
CA TRP A 164 -17.96 -8.02 15.05
C TRP A 164 -19.46 -8.04 15.33
N LYS A 165 -20.03 -6.87 15.62
CA LYS A 165 -21.48 -6.67 15.78
C LYS A 165 -21.86 -5.33 15.15
N GLY A 166 -23.05 -5.30 14.52
CA GLY A 166 -23.54 -4.14 13.79
C GLY A 166 -23.15 -4.18 12.31
N ARG A 167 -23.42 -3.09 11.60
CA ARG A 167 -23.06 -2.89 10.18
C ARG A 167 -22.77 -1.42 9.90
N GLY A 168 -21.86 -1.16 8.94
CA GLY A 168 -21.50 0.19 8.51
C GLY A 168 -21.03 1.06 9.69
N LEU A 169 -21.57 2.26 9.84
CA LEU A 169 -21.17 3.19 10.92
C LEU A 169 -21.49 2.71 12.34
N ARG A 170 -22.38 1.74 12.49
CA ARG A 170 -22.72 1.16 13.81
C ARG A 170 -21.91 -0.09 14.12
N GLU A 171 -21.03 -0.50 13.24
CA GLU A 171 -20.24 -1.70 13.43
C GLU A 171 -19.15 -1.49 14.47
N LYS A 172 -18.96 -2.49 15.32
CA LYS A 172 -17.96 -2.49 16.39
C LYS A 172 -17.24 -3.82 16.47
N GLY A 173 -15.93 -3.75 16.71
CA GLY A 173 -15.09 -4.89 17.04
C GLY A 173 -14.98 -5.07 18.55
N TYR A 174 -15.23 -6.27 19.01
CA TYR A 174 -15.22 -6.64 20.43
C TYR A 174 -14.18 -7.71 20.70
N ASN A 175 -13.55 -7.65 21.87
CA ASN A 175 -12.84 -8.81 22.40
C ASN A 175 -13.84 -9.95 22.64
N ARG A 176 -13.63 -11.09 21.98
CA ARG A 176 -14.54 -12.25 22.05
C ARG A 176 -14.68 -12.79 23.48
N LYS A 177 -13.61 -12.70 24.29
CA LYS A 177 -13.56 -13.27 25.65
C LYS A 177 -14.36 -12.46 26.68
N ASN A 178 -14.25 -11.13 26.65
CA ASN A 178 -14.80 -10.27 27.71
C ASN A 178 -15.81 -9.22 27.24
N ASN A 179 -16.19 -9.22 25.96
CA ASN A 179 -17.12 -8.31 25.33
C ASN A 179 -16.74 -6.81 25.37
N LYS A 180 -15.48 -6.46 25.71
CA LYS A 180 -15.03 -5.07 25.67
C LYS A 180 -14.94 -4.60 24.22
N VAL A 181 -15.41 -3.37 23.94
CA VAL A 181 -15.27 -2.71 22.64
C VAL A 181 -13.82 -2.30 22.46
N LEU A 182 -13.23 -2.68 21.33
CA LEU A 182 -11.85 -2.37 20.95
C LEU A 182 -11.77 -1.50 19.69
N ILE A 183 -12.74 -1.63 18.80
CA ILE A 183 -12.79 -0.88 17.53
C ILE A 183 -14.19 -0.32 17.36
N GLU A 184 -14.28 0.94 16.93
CA GLU A 184 -15.51 1.58 16.48
C GLU A 184 -15.32 2.20 15.11
N VAL A 185 -16.35 2.13 14.28
CA VAL A 185 -16.34 2.80 12.97
C VAL A 185 -16.74 4.26 13.14
N ASP A 186 -15.99 5.16 12.51
CA ASP A 186 -16.27 6.61 12.58
C ASP A 186 -16.28 7.21 11.17
N LYS A 187 -17.35 7.95 10.85
CA LYS A 187 -17.57 8.61 9.56
C LYS A 187 -16.43 9.55 9.17
N ARG A 188 -15.75 10.18 10.13
CA ARG A 188 -14.63 11.10 9.89
C ARG A 188 -13.45 10.44 9.15
N TYR A 189 -13.33 9.13 9.19
CA TYR A 189 -12.28 8.36 8.52
C TYR A 189 -12.72 7.75 7.19
N PHE A 190 -13.94 8.02 6.73
CA PHE A 190 -14.37 7.64 5.38
C PHE A 190 -13.87 8.66 4.36
N ARG A 191 -13.40 8.15 3.24
CA ARG A 191 -13.03 9.01 2.11
C ARG A 191 -14.29 9.36 1.30
N PRO A 192 -14.41 10.59 0.77
CA PRO A 192 -15.55 10.98 -0.06
C PRO A 192 -15.71 10.10 -1.31
N THR A 193 -14.59 9.67 -1.88
CA THR A 193 -14.54 8.75 -3.02
C THR A 193 -13.62 7.58 -2.64
N GLU A 194 -14.22 6.54 -2.05
CA GLU A 194 -13.47 5.34 -1.67
C GLU A 194 -13.17 4.48 -2.90
N VAL A 195 -11.98 3.90 -2.92
CA VAL A 195 -11.63 2.81 -3.83
C VAL A 195 -11.83 1.51 -3.05
N ASP A 196 -12.87 0.76 -3.39
CA ASP A 196 -13.26 -0.40 -2.59
C ASP A 196 -12.30 -1.58 -2.73
N PHE A 197 -11.73 -1.77 -3.94
CA PHE A 197 -10.94 -2.96 -4.22
C PHE A 197 -9.75 -2.69 -5.14
N LEU A 198 -8.56 -2.93 -4.64
CA LEU A 198 -7.32 -2.95 -5.42
C LEU A 198 -6.63 -4.31 -5.25
N GLN A 199 -6.31 -4.95 -6.38
CA GLN A 199 -5.56 -6.20 -6.44
C GLN A 199 -4.74 -6.20 -7.72
N GLY A 200 -3.42 -6.32 -7.61
CA GLY A 200 -2.53 -6.23 -8.75
C GLY A 200 -2.24 -7.58 -9.42
N ASN A 201 -1.92 -7.51 -10.69
CA ASN A 201 -1.36 -8.62 -11.46
C ASN A 201 0.08 -8.30 -11.83
N ALA A 202 1.04 -8.84 -11.08
CA ALA A 202 2.48 -8.66 -11.30
C ALA A 202 3.10 -9.72 -12.22
N SER A 203 2.31 -10.35 -13.10
CA SER A 203 2.80 -11.42 -14.00
C SER A 203 3.94 -10.96 -14.90
N LYS A 204 3.93 -9.72 -15.36
CA LYS A 204 5.02 -9.13 -16.16
C LYS A 204 6.31 -9.04 -15.35
N ALA A 205 6.26 -8.51 -14.13
CA ALA A 205 7.42 -8.43 -13.25
C ALA A 205 7.97 -9.81 -12.90
N LYS A 206 7.08 -10.76 -12.60
CA LYS A 206 7.47 -12.17 -12.35
C LYS A 206 8.20 -12.79 -13.53
N ARG A 207 7.68 -12.61 -14.73
CA ARG A 207 8.25 -13.20 -15.97
C ARG A 207 9.57 -12.54 -16.36
N LEU A 208 9.63 -11.20 -16.42
CA LEU A 208 10.76 -10.47 -16.99
C LEU A 208 11.82 -10.10 -15.96
N LEU A 209 11.43 -9.70 -14.75
CA LEU A 209 12.35 -9.30 -13.68
C LEU A 209 12.68 -10.44 -12.73
N LYS A 210 12.02 -11.61 -12.87
CA LYS A 210 12.08 -12.71 -11.88
C LYS A 210 11.77 -12.19 -10.46
N TRP A 211 10.91 -11.18 -10.36
CA TRP A 211 10.48 -10.63 -9.10
C TRP A 211 9.21 -11.33 -8.61
N LYS A 212 9.18 -11.63 -7.32
CA LYS A 212 7.99 -12.09 -6.59
C LYS A 212 8.07 -11.62 -5.14
N PRO A 213 6.96 -11.32 -4.49
CA PRO A 213 6.95 -11.07 -3.05
C PRO A 213 7.39 -12.33 -2.30
N LYS A 214 8.14 -12.14 -1.20
CA LYS A 214 8.71 -13.21 -0.37
C LYS A 214 8.07 -13.23 1.02
N ILE A 215 7.64 -12.06 1.49
CA ILE A 215 7.08 -11.88 2.84
C ILE A 215 5.55 -11.94 2.74
N GLU A 216 4.96 -12.89 3.46
CA GLU A 216 3.51 -13.08 3.47
C GLU A 216 2.82 -12.01 4.31
N PHE A 217 1.53 -11.79 4.04
CA PHE A 217 0.74 -10.75 4.70
C PHE A 217 0.68 -10.90 6.24
N HIS A 218 0.56 -12.12 6.73
CA HIS A 218 0.57 -12.39 8.18
C HIS A 218 1.89 -12.00 8.84
N ASP A 219 3.01 -12.32 8.20
CA ASP A 219 4.35 -11.99 8.72
C ASP A 219 4.56 -10.48 8.75
N LEU A 220 4.12 -9.77 7.70
CA LEU A 220 4.13 -8.31 7.66
C LEU A 220 3.35 -7.70 8.82
N VAL A 221 2.12 -8.15 9.06
CA VAL A 221 1.28 -7.62 10.15
C VAL A 221 1.91 -7.92 11.50
N SER A 222 2.42 -9.15 11.71
CA SER A 222 3.11 -9.55 12.93
C SER A 222 4.35 -8.70 13.19
N GLU A 223 5.21 -8.46 12.19
CA GLU A 223 6.40 -7.60 12.29
C GLU A 223 6.01 -6.17 12.71
N MET A 224 4.99 -5.60 12.07
CA MET A 224 4.54 -4.24 12.37
C MET A 224 3.98 -4.10 13.80
N VAL A 225 3.15 -5.07 14.23
CA VAL A 225 2.58 -5.05 15.60
C VAL A 225 3.67 -5.19 16.65
N LYS A 226 4.57 -6.16 16.51
CA LYS A 226 5.68 -6.39 17.43
C LYS A 226 6.58 -5.15 17.54
N ASN A 227 6.95 -4.58 16.40
CA ASN A 227 7.75 -3.36 16.38
C ASN A 227 7.09 -2.21 17.16
N ASP A 228 5.79 -2.00 16.99
CA ASP A 228 5.10 -0.90 17.68
C ASP A 228 4.91 -1.17 19.17
N ILE A 229 4.78 -2.44 19.59
CA ILE A 229 4.77 -2.82 21.00
C ILE A 229 6.15 -2.59 21.64
N ASP A 230 7.22 -3.04 20.97
CA ASP A 230 8.58 -2.97 21.51
C ASP A 230 9.10 -1.53 21.58
N ASN A 231 8.73 -0.69 20.61
CA ASN A 231 9.14 0.71 20.54
C ASN A 231 8.17 1.68 21.22
N PHE A 232 7.18 1.19 21.95
CA PHE A 232 6.15 2.00 22.60
C PHE A 232 6.69 3.10 23.52
N LYS A 233 7.82 2.87 24.19
CA LYS A 233 8.45 3.82 25.12
C LYS A 233 9.12 5.02 24.45
N ASN A 234 9.29 4.97 23.13
CA ASN A 234 9.97 5.98 22.33
C ASN A 234 9.00 6.89 21.56
N GLN A 235 7.69 6.85 21.87
CA GLN A 235 6.62 7.65 21.25
C GLN A 235 6.06 8.71 22.21
#